data_2575d0735518f561167b31a52be91c00
#
_entry.id   2575d0735518f561167b31a52be91c00
#
_cell.length_a   1.000
_cell.length_b   1.000
_cell.length_c   1.000
_cell.angle_alpha   90.00
_cell.angle_beta   90.00
_cell.angle_gamma   90.00
#
_symmetry.space_group_name_H-M   'P 1'
#
loop_
_entity.id
_entity.type
_entity.pdbx_description
1 polymer ?
#
loop_
_entity_poly.entity_id
_entity_poly.type
_entity_poly.pdbx_seq_one_letter_code
_entity_poly.pdbx_strand_id
1 'polypeptide(L)'
;MELTTEHEELKRSALRFIEEEINPHVDEWEENERFPAHELFKKLGDQGFLGVTKPEKYGGAGLDYSYGAVLNEAMAHIKCGGVPMAIGVQTDMSTPALARFGSEEVCDQFLKPSISGDFVSCLGVSEPSAGSDVAAIKTHAVKDGDDYVINGSKMWITNGTQADWMCMLANTDNVCLLYTSDAADE
;
A
#
# COMPACT_ATOMS: atom_id res chain seq x y z
N MET A 1 -16.06 18.08 -6.49
CA MET A 1 -15.66 17.08 -7.50
C MET A 1 -16.93 16.61 -8.16
N GLU A 2 -17.04 16.68 -9.48
CA GLU A 2 -18.18 16.19 -10.22
C GLU A 2 -17.86 14.74 -10.63
N LEU A 3 -18.70 13.80 -10.21
CA LEU A 3 -18.51 12.39 -10.54
C LEU A 3 -19.11 12.12 -11.92
N THR A 4 -18.39 11.37 -12.73
CA THR A 4 -18.80 10.93 -14.07
C THR A 4 -19.45 9.54 -14.02
N THR A 5 -20.01 9.09 -15.15
CA THR A 5 -20.57 7.76 -15.29
C THR A 5 -19.52 6.66 -14.98
N GLU A 6 -18.28 6.89 -15.37
CA GLU A 6 -17.18 5.94 -15.12
C GLU A 6 -16.87 5.79 -13.63
N HIS A 7 -16.94 6.89 -12.85
CA HIS A 7 -16.83 6.82 -11.39
C HIS A 7 -17.93 5.96 -10.76
N GLU A 8 -19.17 6.14 -11.21
CA GLU A 8 -20.31 5.35 -10.73
C GLU A 8 -20.21 3.87 -11.13
N GLU A 9 -19.65 3.58 -12.29
CA GLU A 9 -19.40 2.22 -12.74
C GLU A 9 -18.30 1.54 -11.92
N LEU A 10 -17.20 2.23 -11.64
CA LEU A 10 -16.15 1.76 -10.75
C LEU A 10 -16.71 1.44 -9.36
N LYS A 11 -17.45 2.38 -8.77
CA LYS A 11 -18.08 2.20 -7.45
C LYS A 11 -18.99 0.99 -7.42
N ARG A 12 -19.88 0.85 -8.40
CA ARG A 12 -20.81 -0.28 -8.51
C ARG A 12 -20.08 -1.62 -8.64
N SER A 13 -19.02 -1.67 -9.46
CA SER A 13 -18.20 -2.86 -9.62
C SER A 13 -17.49 -3.24 -8.32
N ALA A 14 -16.91 -2.26 -7.62
CA ALA A 14 -16.24 -2.49 -6.34
C ALA A 14 -17.24 -2.97 -5.26
N LEU A 15 -18.41 -2.35 -5.14
CA LEU A 15 -19.44 -2.77 -4.18
C LEU A 15 -19.92 -4.20 -4.45
N ARG A 16 -20.14 -4.57 -5.70
CA ARG A 16 -20.49 -5.94 -6.05
C ARG A 16 -19.39 -6.93 -5.65
N PHE A 17 -18.14 -6.63 -5.97
CA PHE A 17 -16.99 -7.46 -5.58
C PHE A 17 -16.91 -7.64 -4.06
N ILE A 18 -17.12 -6.57 -3.28
CA ILE A 18 -17.11 -6.61 -1.82
C ILE A 18 -18.20 -7.55 -1.28
N GLU A 19 -19.41 -7.47 -1.82
CA GLU A 19 -20.53 -8.32 -1.37
C GLU A 19 -20.40 -9.77 -1.82
N GLU A 20 -19.73 -10.05 -2.93
CA GLU A 20 -19.57 -11.41 -3.46
C GLU A 20 -18.31 -12.10 -2.91
N GLU A 21 -17.18 -11.38 -2.77
CA GLU A 21 -15.86 -11.98 -2.54
C GLU A 21 -15.25 -11.65 -1.15
N ILE A 22 -15.76 -10.65 -0.44
CA ILE A 22 -15.18 -10.23 0.85
C ILE A 22 -16.16 -10.43 2.00
N ASN A 23 -17.29 -9.74 1.98
CA ASN A 23 -18.22 -9.71 3.11
C ASN A 23 -18.74 -11.08 3.57
N PRO A 24 -18.94 -12.08 2.70
CA PRO A 24 -19.37 -13.42 3.13
C PRO A 24 -18.33 -14.16 3.98
N HIS A 25 -17.06 -13.75 3.92
CA HIS A 25 -15.94 -14.44 4.58
C HIS A 25 -15.39 -13.70 5.80
N VAL A 26 -15.86 -12.47 6.06
CA VAL A 26 -15.29 -11.59 7.09
C VAL A 26 -15.32 -12.24 8.47
N ASP A 27 -16.44 -12.85 8.88
CA ASP A 27 -16.58 -13.44 10.20
C ASP A 27 -15.57 -14.60 10.41
N GLU A 28 -15.39 -15.45 9.39
CA GLU A 28 -14.40 -16.52 9.43
C GLU A 28 -12.96 -15.98 9.50
N TRP A 29 -12.65 -14.92 8.74
CA TRP A 29 -11.33 -14.32 8.75
C TRP A 29 -11.01 -13.61 10.08
N GLU A 30 -11.99 -12.97 10.70
CA GLU A 30 -11.85 -12.38 12.05
C GLU A 30 -11.64 -13.46 13.12
N GLU A 31 -12.37 -14.58 13.07
CA GLU A 31 -12.17 -15.72 13.98
C GLU A 31 -10.78 -16.34 13.83
N ASN A 32 -10.26 -16.43 12.62
CA ASN A 32 -8.93 -16.95 12.33
C ASN A 32 -7.80 -15.93 12.54
N GLU A 33 -8.12 -14.69 12.90
CA GLU A 33 -7.18 -13.56 13.02
C GLU A 33 -6.33 -13.37 11.75
N ARG A 34 -6.84 -13.81 10.60
CA ARG A 34 -6.14 -13.81 9.33
C ARG A 34 -7.07 -13.99 8.14
N PHE A 35 -6.90 -13.18 7.11
CA PHE A 35 -7.52 -13.38 5.80
C PHE A 35 -6.48 -13.89 4.78
N PRO A 36 -6.90 -14.58 3.69
CA PRO A 36 -5.99 -15.10 2.67
C PRO A 36 -5.53 -13.97 1.72
N ALA A 37 -4.49 -13.23 2.15
CA ALA A 37 -4.08 -11.99 1.47
C ALA A 37 -3.76 -12.22 -0.01
N HIS A 38 -2.93 -13.21 -0.35
CA HIS A 38 -2.53 -13.46 -1.74
C HIS A 38 -3.72 -13.82 -2.64
N GLU A 39 -4.67 -14.62 -2.14
CA GLU A 39 -5.87 -14.98 -2.91
C GLU A 39 -6.77 -13.78 -3.14
N LEU A 40 -7.00 -12.97 -2.10
CA LEU A 40 -7.84 -11.80 -2.20
C LEU A 40 -7.19 -10.71 -3.08
N PHE A 41 -5.89 -10.46 -2.89
CA PHE A 41 -5.18 -9.46 -3.69
C PHE A 41 -5.10 -9.86 -5.16
N LYS A 42 -4.94 -11.16 -5.44
CA LYS A 42 -5.03 -11.65 -6.82
C LYS A 42 -6.38 -11.34 -7.47
N LYS A 43 -7.48 -11.61 -6.78
CA LYS A 43 -8.82 -11.27 -7.25
C LYS A 43 -9.01 -9.76 -7.44
N LEU A 44 -8.51 -8.93 -6.51
CA LEU A 44 -8.55 -7.47 -6.62
C LEU A 44 -7.72 -6.96 -7.82
N GLY A 45 -6.55 -7.55 -8.05
CA GLY A 45 -5.68 -7.24 -9.19
C GLY A 45 -6.35 -7.61 -10.53
N ASP A 46 -6.97 -8.78 -10.62
CA ASP A 46 -7.70 -9.23 -11.81
C ASP A 46 -8.90 -8.33 -12.15
N GLN A 47 -9.47 -7.63 -11.16
CA GLN A 47 -10.49 -6.59 -11.36
C GLN A 47 -9.90 -5.19 -11.63
N GLY A 48 -8.57 -5.03 -11.56
CA GLY A 48 -7.88 -3.75 -11.76
C GLY A 48 -7.94 -2.79 -10.56
N PHE A 49 -8.52 -3.18 -9.42
CA PHE A 49 -8.71 -2.30 -8.26
C PHE A 49 -7.39 -1.87 -7.61
N LEU A 50 -6.34 -2.70 -7.69
CA LEU A 50 -5.03 -2.37 -7.11
C LEU A 50 -4.24 -1.35 -7.96
N GLY A 51 -4.63 -1.17 -9.23
CA GLY A 51 -3.91 -0.35 -10.20
C GLY A 51 -4.62 0.93 -10.64
N VAL A 52 -5.77 1.30 -10.07
CA VAL A 52 -6.63 2.40 -10.53
C VAL A 52 -5.85 3.70 -10.79
N THR A 53 -5.02 4.13 -9.84
CA THR A 53 -4.22 5.36 -9.93
C THR A 53 -2.75 5.13 -10.32
N LYS A 54 -2.37 3.89 -10.66
CA LYS A 54 -0.98 3.54 -10.97
C LYS A 54 -0.68 3.74 -12.45
N PRO A 55 0.60 3.99 -12.82
CA PRO A 55 0.98 4.23 -14.20
C PRO A 55 0.63 3.06 -15.14
N GLU A 56 0.11 3.38 -16.33
CA GLU A 56 -0.24 2.40 -17.37
C GLU A 56 0.94 1.51 -17.77
N LYS A 57 2.15 2.06 -17.82
CA LYS A 57 3.37 1.32 -18.17
C LYS A 57 3.66 0.15 -17.23
N TYR A 58 3.10 0.13 -16.02
CA TYR A 58 3.22 -0.94 -15.06
C TYR A 58 1.93 -1.75 -14.88
N GLY A 59 0.95 -1.57 -15.76
CA GLY A 59 -0.32 -2.29 -15.75
C GLY A 59 -1.43 -1.61 -14.95
N GLY A 60 -1.23 -0.37 -14.50
CA GLY A 60 -2.26 0.45 -13.88
C GLY A 60 -3.20 1.08 -14.90
N ALA A 61 -4.28 1.72 -14.42
CA ALA A 61 -5.23 2.43 -15.26
C ALA A 61 -4.87 3.91 -15.50
N GLY A 62 -3.88 4.45 -14.79
CA GLY A 62 -3.43 5.84 -14.96
C GLY A 62 -4.47 6.90 -14.61
N LEU A 63 -5.54 6.53 -13.90
CA LEU A 63 -6.63 7.44 -13.57
C LEU A 63 -6.24 8.40 -12.45
N ASP A 64 -6.92 9.53 -12.37
CA ASP A 64 -6.65 10.52 -11.35
C ASP A 64 -7.15 10.12 -9.96
N TYR A 65 -6.81 10.93 -8.95
CA TYR A 65 -7.12 10.63 -7.55
C TYR A 65 -8.64 10.57 -7.26
N SER A 66 -9.49 11.14 -8.08
CA SER A 66 -10.94 11.07 -7.87
C SER A 66 -11.47 9.63 -7.97
N TYR A 67 -10.92 8.83 -8.85
CA TYR A 67 -11.22 7.40 -8.96
C TYR A 67 -10.72 6.61 -7.75
N GLY A 68 -9.53 6.92 -7.24
CA GLY A 68 -9.02 6.36 -5.97
C GLY A 68 -9.95 6.68 -4.79
N ALA A 69 -10.43 7.92 -4.70
CA ALA A 69 -11.35 8.34 -3.65
C ALA A 69 -12.70 7.57 -3.71
N VAL A 70 -13.23 7.38 -4.91
CA VAL A 70 -14.46 6.59 -5.13
C VAL A 70 -14.27 5.13 -4.78
N LEU A 71 -13.12 4.55 -5.13
CA LEU A 71 -12.78 3.18 -4.74
C LEU A 71 -12.67 3.04 -3.22
N ASN A 72 -11.99 3.98 -2.55
CA ASN A 72 -11.85 3.98 -1.09
C ASN A 72 -13.21 4.15 -0.38
N GLU A 73 -14.11 4.96 -0.93
CA GLU A 73 -15.48 5.06 -0.43
C GLU A 73 -16.22 3.72 -0.55
N ALA A 74 -16.05 3.00 -1.65
CA ALA A 74 -16.61 1.65 -1.80
C ALA A 74 -16.01 0.65 -0.80
N MET A 75 -14.69 0.68 -0.57
CA MET A 75 -14.01 -0.21 0.39
C MET A 75 -14.52 -0.02 1.83
N ALA A 76 -15.09 1.15 2.18
CA ALA A 76 -15.71 1.38 3.48
C ALA A 76 -16.98 0.52 3.73
N HIS A 77 -17.52 -0.16 2.72
CA HIS A 77 -18.61 -1.13 2.86
C HIS A 77 -18.16 -2.54 3.28
N ILE A 78 -16.86 -2.78 3.37
CA ILE A 78 -16.30 -4.02 3.95
C ILE A 78 -16.61 -4.06 5.44
N LYS A 79 -17.19 -5.18 5.92
CA LYS A 79 -17.74 -5.33 7.28
C LYS A 79 -16.68 -5.61 8.37
N CYS A 80 -15.41 -5.27 8.12
CA CYS A 80 -14.32 -5.34 9.10
C CYS A 80 -13.33 -4.19 8.89
N GLY A 81 -12.42 -3.99 9.85
CA GLY A 81 -11.40 -2.94 9.77
C GLY A 81 -10.09 -3.39 9.10
N GLY A 82 -9.75 -4.66 9.23
CA GLY A 82 -8.44 -5.18 8.80
C GLY A 82 -8.27 -5.26 7.29
N VAL A 83 -9.26 -5.78 6.57
CA VAL A 83 -9.18 -5.97 5.11
C VAL A 83 -9.11 -4.65 4.34
N PRO A 84 -9.99 -3.64 4.58
CA PRO A 84 -9.88 -2.36 3.87
C PRO A 84 -8.56 -1.64 4.19
N MET A 85 -8.04 -1.75 5.42
CA MET A 85 -6.72 -1.22 5.77
C MET A 85 -5.62 -1.95 5.00
N ALA A 86 -5.68 -3.27 4.88
CA ALA A 86 -4.72 -4.07 4.14
C ALA A 86 -4.66 -3.66 2.66
N ILE A 87 -5.82 -3.46 2.02
CA ILE A 87 -5.94 -2.97 0.64
C ILE A 87 -5.35 -1.56 0.53
N GLY A 88 -5.74 -0.64 1.43
CA GLY A 88 -5.26 0.74 1.44
C GLY A 88 -3.75 0.86 1.64
N VAL A 89 -3.12 -0.03 2.44
CA VAL A 89 -1.66 -0.06 2.56
C VAL A 89 -1.01 -0.34 1.21
N GLN A 90 -1.54 -1.24 0.40
CA GLN A 90 -1.01 -1.50 -0.93
C GLN A 90 -1.32 -0.38 -1.91
N THR A 91 -2.58 0.07 -1.99
CA THR A 91 -3.00 1.02 -3.01
C THR A 91 -2.54 2.45 -2.75
N ASP A 92 -2.51 2.88 -1.48
CA ASP A 92 -2.34 4.30 -1.14
C ASP A 92 -1.08 4.61 -0.32
N MET A 93 -0.36 3.60 0.19
CA MET A 93 0.79 3.83 1.06
C MET A 93 2.10 3.29 0.49
N SER A 94 2.20 1.98 0.19
CA SER A 94 3.46 1.36 -0.25
C SER A 94 3.73 1.55 -1.74
N THR A 95 2.75 1.24 -2.61
CA THR A 95 2.93 1.32 -4.06
C THR A 95 3.05 2.74 -4.63
N PRO A 96 2.43 3.81 -4.07
CA PRO A 96 2.65 5.17 -4.55
C PRO A 96 4.10 5.65 -4.42
N ALA A 97 4.76 5.33 -3.29
CA ALA A 97 6.16 5.68 -3.09
C ALA A 97 7.05 4.98 -4.12
N LEU A 98 6.80 3.68 -4.33
CA LEU A 98 7.51 2.89 -5.33
C LEU A 98 7.29 3.42 -6.76
N ALA A 99 6.04 3.73 -7.12
CA ALA A 99 5.68 4.26 -8.45
C ALA A 99 6.33 5.62 -8.75
N ARG A 100 6.55 6.44 -7.70
CA ARG A 100 7.10 7.80 -7.83
C ARG A 100 8.62 7.83 -7.81
N PHE A 101 9.26 6.98 -6.99
CA PHE A 101 10.69 7.07 -6.68
C PHE A 101 11.50 5.83 -7.08
N GLY A 102 10.84 4.72 -7.42
CA GLY A 102 11.50 3.49 -7.84
C GLY A 102 12.15 3.63 -9.23
N SER A 103 13.29 2.95 -9.42
CA SER A 103 13.84 2.75 -10.76
C SER A 103 12.88 1.88 -11.60
N GLU A 104 13.05 1.89 -12.93
CA GLU A 104 12.24 1.04 -13.82
C GLU A 104 12.38 -0.44 -13.46
N GLU A 105 13.60 -0.89 -13.16
CA GLU A 105 13.89 -2.26 -12.76
C GLU A 105 13.15 -2.64 -11.47
N VAL A 106 13.21 -1.79 -10.44
CA VAL A 106 12.51 -2.02 -9.15
C VAL A 106 11.00 -1.96 -9.33
N CYS A 107 10.48 -1.07 -10.18
CA CYS A 107 9.07 -1.03 -10.50
C CYS A 107 8.61 -2.28 -11.28
N ASP A 108 9.40 -2.77 -12.22
CA ASP A 108 9.10 -4.01 -12.94
C ASP A 108 9.08 -5.22 -12.00
N GLN A 109 10.01 -5.26 -11.04
CA GLN A 109 10.15 -6.36 -10.10
C GLN A 109 9.06 -6.38 -9.02
N PHE A 110 8.63 -5.22 -8.50
CA PHE A 110 7.75 -5.13 -7.34
C PHE A 110 6.43 -4.42 -7.60
N LEU A 111 6.39 -3.34 -8.40
CA LEU A 111 5.16 -2.59 -8.64
C LEU A 111 4.21 -3.34 -9.56
N LYS A 112 4.70 -3.87 -10.66
CA LYS A 112 3.88 -4.67 -11.60
C LYS A 112 3.16 -5.83 -10.91
N PRO A 113 3.86 -6.74 -10.19
CA PRO A 113 3.17 -7.83 -9.50
C PRO A 113 2.28 -7.35 -8.34
N SER A 114 2.54 -6.17 -7.77
CA SER A 114 1.63 -5.58 -6.78
C SER A 114 0.34 -5.05 -7.42
N ILE A 115 0.41 -4.52 -8.64
CA ILE A 115 -0.77 -4.07 -9.40
C ILE A 115 -1.61 -5.25 -9.87
N SER A 116 -0.97 -6.32 -10.34
CA SER A 116 -1.66 -7.56 -10.76
C SER A 116 -2.16 -8.42 -9.59
N GLY A 117 -1.79 -8.08 -8.35
CA GLY A 117 -2.17 -8.80 -7.15
C GLY A 117 -1.38 -10.08 -6.89
N ASP A 118 -0.29 -10.32 -7.64
CA ASP A 118 0.59 -11.46 -7.42
C ASP A 118 1.48 -11.25 -6.19
N PHE A 119 1.75 -9.99 -5.82
CA PHE A 119 2.49 -9.60 -4.62
C PHE A 119 1.64 -8.78 -3.66
N VAL A 120 1.80 -9.07 -2.38
CA VAL A 120 1.26 -8.29 -1.27
C VAL A 120 2.37 -7.41 -0.72
N SER A 121 2.09 -6.13 -0.51
CA SER A 121 3.05 -5.18 0.06
C SER A 121 2.69 -4.75 1.46
N CYS A 122 3.69 -4.31 2.21
CA CYS A 122 3.50 -3.68 3.50
C CYS A 122 4.30 -2.38 3.63
N LEU A 123 3.99 -1.59 4.67
CA LEU A 123 4.67 -0.33 4.96
C LEU A 123 5.27 -0.37 6.36
N GLY A 124 6.58 -0.15 6.48
CA GLY A 124 7.33 -0.13 7.73
C GLY A 124 7.73 1.29 8.13
N VAL A 125 6.94 1.96 8.96
CA VAL A 125 7.21 3.32 9.47
C VAL A 125 7.39 3.30 10.98
N SER A 126 6.34 2.92 11.73
CA SER A 126 6.32 2.97 13.19
C SER A 126 7.38 2.10 13.84
N GLU A 127 7.92 2.57 14.93
CA GLU A 127 8.91 1.89 15.77
C GLU A 127 8.43 1.87 17.24
N PRO A 128 8.99 1.02 18.11
CA PRO A 128 8.63 1.02 19.52
C PRO A 128 8.80 2.40 20.20
N SER A 129 9.69 3.25 19.67
CA SER A 129 10.00 4.58 20.21
C SER A 129 9.53 5.75 19.33
N ALA A 130 8.93 5.49 18.17
CA ALA A 130 8.55 6.52 17.21
C ALA A 130 7.26 6.14 16.47
N GLY A 131 6.25 6.98 16.57
CA GLY A 131 4.96 6.84 15.89
C GLY A 131 4.62 8.13 15.14
N SER A 132 3.82 9.02 15.76
CA SER A 132 3.47 10.32 15.17
C SER A 132 4.68 11.22 14.91
N ASP A 133 5.71 11.12 15.74
CA ASP A 133 7.00 11.75 15.48
C ASP A 133 7.85 10.82 14.59
N VAL A 134 7.59 10.86 13.28
CA VAL A 134 8.33 10.06 12.29
C VAL A 134 9.81 10.47 12.20
N ALA A 135 10.15 11.72 12.55
CA ALA A 135 11.53 12.18 12.57
C ALA A 135 12.39 11.48 13.64
N ALA A 136 11.74 10.89 14.66
CA ALA A 136 12.42 10.17 15.75
C ALA A 136 12.70 8.69 15.44
N ILE A 137 12.51 8.21 14.20
CA ILE A 137 12.84 6.82 13.83
C ILE A 137 14.33 6.54 14.01
N LYS A 138 14.64 5.34 14.47
CA LYS A 138 16.01 4.87 14.75
C LYS A 138 16.49 3.81 13.77
N THR A 139 15.59 3.19 13.01
CA THR A 139 15.99 2.28 11.93
C THR A 139 16.92 3.01 11.00
N HIS A 140 18.11 2.47 10.78
CA HIS A 140 19.11 3.07 9.91
C HIS A 140 19.60 2.07 8.88
N ALA A 141 19.97 2.58 7.72
CA ALA A 141 20.54 1.86 6.60
C ALA A 141 21.93 2.42 6.30
N VAL A 142 22.96 1.59 6.44
CA VAL A 142 24.36 1.96 6.18
C VAL A 142 24.78 1.33 4.87
N LYS A 143 25.35 2.13 3.96
CA LYS A 143 25.84 1.62 2.69
C LYS A 143 27.07 0.73 2.90
N ASP A 144 27.03 -0.47 2.29
CA ASP A 144 28.12 -1.44 2.29
C ASP A 144 28.33 -1.98 0.85
N GLY A 145 29.29 -1.41 0.14
CA GLY A 145 29.48 -1.67 -1.29
C GLY A 145 28.28 -1.22 -2.12
N ASP A 146 27.65 -2.15 -2.82
CA ASP A 146 26.45 -1.91 -3.63
C ASP A 146 25.14 -2.16 -2.84
N ASP A 147 25.25 -2.65 -1.60
CA ASP A 147 24.13 -2.98 -0.73
C ASP A 147 23.92 -1.96 0.39
N TYR A 148 22.83 -2.13 1.14
CA TYR A 148 22.58 -1.44 2.41
C TYR A 148 22.38 -2.45 3.54
N VAL A 149 23.11 -2.26 4.62
CA VAL A 149 22.88 -3.00 5.87
C VAL A 149 21.89 -2.21 6.73
N ILE A 150 20.72 -2.81 6.96
CA ILE A 150 19.64 -2.17 7.69
C ILE A 150 19.54 -2.76 9.10
N ASN A 151 19.53 -1.87 10.11
CA ASN A 151 19.36 -2.23 11.50
C ASN A 151 18.28 -1.38 12.15
N GLY A 152 17.34 -2.03 12.82
CA GLY A 152 16.24 -1.37 13.50
C GLY A 152 15.10 -2.32 13.81
N SER A 153 13.97 -1.75 14.23
CA SER A 153 12.77 -2.49 14.58
C SER A 153 11.56 -1.69 14.13
N LYS A 154 10.63 -2.34 13.44
CA LYS A 154 9.35 -1.78 13.04
C LYS A 154 8.21 -2.52 13.72
N MET A 155 7.09 -1.83 13.98
CA MET A 155 5.93 -2.42 14.63
C MET A 155 4.62 -1.95 13.96
N TRP A 156 3.56 -2.70 14.22
CA TRP A 156 2.21 -2.42 13.69
C TRP A 156 2.17 -2.42 12.16
N ILE A 157 2.82 -3.43 11.56
CA ILE A 157 2.97 -3.52 10.11
C ILE A 157 1.80 -4.29 9.51
N THR A 158 0.81 -3.56 9.01
CA THR A 158 -0.29 -4.14 8.24
C THR A 158 0.25 -4.95 7.07
N ASN A 159 -0.27 -6.14 6.84
CA ASN A 159 0.21 -7.15 5.89
C ASN A 159 1.57 -7.78 6.23
N GLY A 160 2.30 -7.33 7.25
CA GLY A 160 3.70 -7.70 7.48
C GLY A 160 3.98 -9.20 7.59
N THR A 161 3.00 -10.02 8.00
CA THR A 161 3.14 -11.49 8.09
C THR A 161 2.81 -12.21 6.78
N GLN A 162 2.33 -11.50 5.75
CA GLN A 162 1.91 -12.05 4.47
C GLN A 162 2.52 -11.29 3.27
N ALA A 163 3.30 -10.24 3.52
CA ALA A 163 3.86 -9.40 2.47
C ALA A 163 5.08 -10.03 1.80
N ASP A 164 5.18 -9.83 0.48
CA ASP A 164 6.32 -10.23 -0.34
C ASP A 164 7.42 -9.17 -0.33
N TRP A 165 7.06 -7.91 -0.09
CA TRP A 165 8.01 -6.81 0.02
C TRP A 165 7.50 -5.71 0.96
N MET A 166 8.43 -4.89 1.43
CA MET A 166 8.16 -3.80 2.37
C MET A 166 8.68 -2.47 1.84
N CYS A 167 7.81 -1.46 1.75
CA CYS A 167 8.24 -0.07 1.70
C CYS A 167 8.60 0.39 3.11
N MET A 168 9.89 0.66 3.35
CA MET A 168 10.37 0.93 4.71
C MET A 168 11.04 2.29 4.80
N LEU A 169 10.69 3.07 5.84
CA LEU A 169 11.44 4.27 6.21
C LEU A 169 12.65 3.88 7.05
N ALA A 170 13.83 4.28 6.59
CA ALA A 170 15.08 4.14 7.33
C ALA A 170 15.90 5.43 7.17
N ASN A 171 16.65 5.76 8.20
CA ASN A 171 17.61 6.87 8.14
C ASN A 171 18.88 6.39 7.41
N THR A 172 19.27 7.06 6.34
CA THR A 172 20.48 6.76 5.57
C THR A 172 21.66 7.67 5.94
N ASP A 173 21.39 8.78 6.58
CA ASP A 173 22.39 9.76 7.04
C ASP A 173 22.32 9.89 8.56
N ASN A 174 23.46 10.03 9.22
CA ASN A 174 23.50 10.37 10.65
C ASN A 174 23.05 11.82 10.95
N VAL A 175 22.43 12.49 9.99
CA VAL A 175 21.90 13.84 10.10
C VAL A 175 20.44 13.77 10.51
N CYS A 176 20.07 14.53 11.53
CA CYS A 176 18.73 14.65 12.06
C CYS A 176 17.71 14.93 10.94
N LEU A 177 16.67 14.10 10.81
CA LEU A 177 15.58 14.28 9.84
C LEU A 177 14.86 15.65 9.94
N LEU A 178 15.09 16.40 11.01
CA LEU A 178 14.61 17.78 11.17
C LEU A 178 15.11 18.75 10.09
N TYR A 179 16.20 18.42 9.38
CA TYR A 179 16.71 19.25 8.28
C TYR A 179 16.06 19.01 6.92
N THR A 180 15.29 17.92 6.78
CA THR A 180 14.57 17.63 5.52
C THR A 180 13.15 18.20 5.50
N SER A 181 12.63 18.70 6.63
CA SER A 181 11.30 19.33 6.70
C SER A 181 11.31 20.81 6.31
N ASP A 182 12.47 21.48 6.34
CA ASP A 182 12.59 22.90 5.97
C ASP A 182 12.63 23.12 4.44
N ALA A 183 12.71 22.06 3.64
CA ALA A 183 12.67 22.15 2.17
C ALA A 183 11.23 22.28 1.60
N ALA A 184 10.23 22.39 2.46
CA ALA A 184 8.84 22.58 2.05
C ALA A 184 8.37 24.03 2.06
N ASP A 185 9.23 24.98 2.48
CA ASP A 185 8.90 26.41 2.60
C ASP A 185 9.60 27.28 1.54
N GLU A 186 10.18 26.71 0.45
CA GLU A 186 10.67 27.47 -0.72
C GLU A 186 9.81 27.22 -1.97
#